data_8d54f00da9ef453ae3ec92f0127e51f8
#
_entry.id   8d54f00da9ef453ae3ec92f0127e51f8
#
_cell.length_a   1.000
_cell.length_b   1.000
_cell.length_c   1.000
_cell.angle_alpha   90.00
_cell.angle_beta   90.00
_cell.angle_gamma   90.00
#
_symmetry.space_group_name_H-M   'P 1'
#
loop_
_entity.id
_entity.type
_entity.pdbx_description
1 polymer ?
#
loop_
_entity_poly.entity_id
_entity_poly.type
_entity_poly.pdbx_seq_one_letter_code
_entity_poly.pdbx_strand_id
1 'polypeptide(L)'
;MRSTGEVMGIDSNFPVAYAKSQMAAGGSLPMSGTVYISVRDGDKKAIIESARKIAQAGFELISTSGTCAALNDAGVPCRKINKIQEGRPNIIDAIKNQQVQLLINTPTHKGPTTDEGRIRSAAVLNRIPIITTITGAEAAADAIVSLKQGQWTVKPIQDYYAQLKQP
;
A
#
# COMPACT_ATOMS: atom_id res chain seq x y z
N MET A 1 12.02 13.32 16.99
CA MET A 1 12.94 12.47 16.21
C MET A 1 14.17 12.17 17.05
N ARG A 2 14.52 10.90 17.17
CA ARG A 2 15.73 10.44 17.89
C ARG A 2 16.80 9.90 16.95
N SER A 3 16.48 9.76 15.66
CA SER A 3 17.40 9.28 14.63
C SER A 3 17.17 10.03 13.33
N THR A 4 18.11 9.92 12.39
CA THR A 4 18.06 10.55 11.07
C THR A 4 17.14 9.84 10.09
N GLY A 5 16.53 8.71 10.45
CA GLY A 5 15.63 7.93 9.61
C GLY A 5 14.16 8.04 10.00
N GLU A 6 13.79 9.02 10.83
CA GLU A 6 12.42 9.20 11.32
C GLU A 6 11.77 10.44 10.71
N VAL A 7 10.50 10.31 10.31
CA VAL A 7 9.66 11.39 9.83
C VAL A 7 8.33 11.39 10.56
N MET A 8 7.64 12.52 10.56
CA MET A 8 6.35 12.68 11.20
C MET A 8 5.34 13.23 10.19
N GLY A 9 4.19 12.56 10.08
CA GLY A 9 3.00 13.10 9.44
C GLY A 9 2.04 13.65 10.50
N ILE A 10 1.54 14.85 10.32
CA ILE A 10 0.57 15.47 11.23
C ILE A 10 -0.63 15.99 10.47
N ASP A 11 -1.82 15.63 10.92
CA ASP A 11 -3.11 16.16 10.47
C ASP A 11 -4.19 15.87 11.52
N SER A 12 -5.32 16.55 11.44
CA SER A 12 -6.52 16.23 12.24
C SER A 12 -7.19 14.93 11.77
N ASN A 13 -6.94 14.51 10.54
CA ASN A 13 -7.45 13.30 9.91
C ASN A 13 -6.31 12.26 9.79
N PHE A 14 -6.47 11.08 10.39
CA PHE A 14 -5.45 10.04 10.40
C PHE A 14 -5.03 9.58 8.99
N PRO A 15 -5.93 9.29 8.03
CA PRO A 15 -5.54 8.96 6.66
C PRO A 15 -4.62 9.99 6.02
N VAL A 16 -4.90 11.27 6.20
CA VAL A 16 -4.06 12.37 5.68
C VAL A 16 -2.72 12.44 6.42
N ALA A 17 -2.72 12.29 7.74
CA ALA A 17 -1.47 12.23 8.52
C ALA A 17 -0.58 11.07 8.06
N TYR A 18 -1.16 9.90 7.80
CA TYR A 18 -0.45 8.75 7.25
C TYR A 18 0.12 9.06 5.86
N ALA A 19 -0.67 9.64 4.96
CA ALA A 19 -0.19 10.04 3.63
C ALA A 19 0.99 11.01 3.71
N LYS A 20 0.92 12.03 4.58
CA LYS A 20 2.01 12.98 4.83
C LYS A 20 3.28 12.30 5.33
N SER A 21 3.15 11.31 6.22
CA SER A 21 4.31 10.54 6.69
C SER A 21 4.97 9.75 5.58
N GLN A 22 4.19 9.15 4.67
CA GLN A 22 4.71 8.44 3.50
C GLN A 22 5.46 9.39 2.55
N MET A 23 4.90 10.58 2.27
CA MET A 23 5.56 11.61 1.46
C MET A 23 6.88 12.07 2.08
N ALA A 24 6.89 12.31 3.39
CA ALA A 24 8.07 12.74 4.12
C ALA A 24 9.16 11.66 4.17
N ALA A 25 8.78 10.38 4.14
CA ALA A 25 9.70 9.24 4.05
C ALA A 25 10.26 9.00 2.63
N GLY A 26 9.88 9.83 1.65
CA GLY A 26 10.33 9.71 0.25
C GLY A 26 9.55 8.69 -0.57
N GLY A 27 8.44 8.14 -0.05
CA GLY A 27 7.56 7.19 -0.73
C GLY A 27 6.13 7.70 -0.80
N SER A 28 5.76 8.42 -1.85
CA SER A 28 4.37 8.85 -2.03
C SER A 28 3.47 7.67 -2.39
N LEU A 29 2.27 7.63 -1.80
CA LEU A 29 1.24 6.70 -2.25
C LEU A 29 0.80 7.08 -3.68
N PRO A 30 0.57 6.09 -4.56
CA PRO A 30 0.16 6.37 -5.93
C PRO A 30 -1.26 6.93 -5.99
N MET A 31 -1.52 7.74 -7.03
CA MET A 31 -2.85 8.30 -7.29
C MET A 31 -3.60 7.53 -8.38
N SER A 32 -2.94 6.64 -9.10
CA SER A 32 -3.52 5.78 -10.16
C SER A 32 -2.59 4.62 -10.46
N GLY A 33 -3.04 3.68 -11.28
CA GLY A 33 -2.25 2.56 -11.76
C GLY A 33 -2.68 1.23 -11.17
N THR A 34 -1.73 0.31 -11.03
CA THR A 34 -1.97 -1.07 -10.58
C THR A 34 -1.43 -1.31 -9.19
N VAL A 35 -2.21 -1.98 -8.35
CA VAL A 35 -1.83 -2.42 -7.01
C VAL A 35 -1.71 -3.94 -6.98
N TYR A 36 -0.54 -4.43 -6.61
CA TYR A 36 -0.36 -5.86 -6.33
C TYR A 36 -0.73 -6.16 -4.88
N ILE A 37 -1.62 -7.13 -4.67
CA ILE A 37 -2.04 -7.57 -3.34
C ILE A 37 -1.76 -9.07 -3.22
N SER A 38 -0.91 -9.46 -2.28
CA SER A 38 -0.65 -10.86 -1.96
C SER A 38 -0.53 -11.03 -0.45
N VAL A 39 -1.51 -11.69 0.14
CA VAL A 39 -1.59 -11.86 1.59
C VAL A 39 -1.62 -13.32 1.97
N ARG A 40 -1.10 -13.64 3.16
CA ARG A 40 -1.20 -14.97 3.75
C ARG A 40 -2.67 -15.35 3.97
N ASP A 41 -2.96 -16.64 4.08
CA ASP A 41 -4.32 -17.16 4.14
C ASP A 41 -5.16 -16.56 5.27
N GLY A 42 -4.58 -16.36 6.45
CA GLY A 42 -5.27 -15.75 7.58
C GLY A 42 -5.68 -14.30 7.39
N ASP A 43 -5.04 -13.59 6.44
CA ASP A 43 -5.28 -12.16 6.18
C ASP A 43 -6.25 -11.92 5.01
N LYS A 44 -6.64 -12.97 4.26
CA LYS A 44 -7.48 -12.85 3.07
C LYS A 44 -8.82 -12.17 3.32
N LYS A 45 -9.47 -12.50 4.46
CA LYS A 45 -10.74 -11.88 4.83
C LYS A 45 -10.57 -10.40 5.20
N ALA A 46 -9.51 -10.07 5.92
CA ALA A 46 -9.26 -8.72 6.40
C ALA A 46 -8.88 -7.75 5.28
N ILE A 47 -8.19 -8.22 4.22
CA ILE A 47 -7.75 -7.35 3.12
C ILE A 47 -8.88 -6.92 2.19
N ILE A 48 -10.03 -7.61 2.16
CA ILE A 48 -11.10 -7.39 1.19
C ILE A 48 -11.58 -5.94 1.18
N GLU A 49 -11.81 -5.35 2.36
CA GLU A 49 -12.34 -4.00 2.43
C GLU A 49 -11.33 -2.95 1.93
N SER A 50 -10.06 -3.10 2.29
CA SER A 50 -8.99 -2.23 1.77
C SER A 50 -8.84 -2.37 0.25
N ALA A 51 -8.91 -3.59 -0.27
CA ALA A 51 -8.85 -3.84 -1.70
C ALA A 51 -10.05 -3.22 -2.43
N ARG A 52 -11.26 -3.30 -1.84
CA ARG A 52 -12.47 -2.67 -2.37
C ARG A 52 -12.33 -1.16 -2.47
N LYS A 53 -11.86 -0.49 -1.42
CA LYS A 53 -11.60 0.96 -1.40
C LYS A 53 -10.61 1.36 -2.49
N ILE A 54 -9.53 0.61 -2.64
CA ILE A 54 -8.51 0.86 -3.66
C ILE A 54 -9.08 0.68 -5.08
N ALA A 55 -9.86 -0.39 -5.33
CA ALA A 55 -10.51 -0.61 -6.61
C ALA A 55 -11.52 0.50 -6.94
N GLN A 56 -12.36 0.90 -5.97
CA GLN A 56 -13.30 2.01 -6.12
C GLN A 56 -12.61 3.35 -6.34
N ALA A 57 -11.40 3.51 -5.83
CA ALA A 57 -10.54 4.65 -6.12
C ALA A 57 -9.94 4.61 -7.54
N GLY A 58 -10.28 3.62 -8.38
CA GLY A 58 -9.91 3.55 -9.79
C GLY A 58 -8.57 2.86 -10.06
N PHE A 59 -8.09 2.02 -9.14
CA PHE A 59 -6.89 1.20 -9.36
C PHE A 59 -7.25 -0.17 -9.94
N GLU A 60 -6.39 -0.68 -10.82
CA GLU A 60 -6.39 -2.08 -11.19
C GLU A 60 -5.76 -2.92 -10.07
N LEU A 61 -6.39 -4.05 -9.73
CA LEU A 61 -5.83 -4.98 -8.76
C LEU A 61 -5.28 -6.21 -9.46
N ILE A 62 -4.07 -6.60 -9.08
CA ILE A 62 -3.46 -7.86 -9.51
C ILE A 62 -3.02 -8.67 -8.31
N SER A 63 -3.09 -10.00 -8.40
CA SER A 63 -2.71 -10.89 -7.31
C SER A 63 -2.37 -12.29 -7.80
N THR A 64 -1.69 -13.07 -6.95
CA THR A 64 -1.55 -14.51 -7.15
C THR A 64 -2.88 -15.23 -6.93
N SER A 65 -3.01 -16.45 -7.47
CA SER A 65 -4.27 -17.21 -7.57
C SER A 65 -5.12 -17.22 -6.29
N GLY A 66 -4.52 -17.50 -5.13
CA GLY A 66 -5.28 -17.65 -3.88
C GLY A 66 -5.89 -16.35 -3.34
N THR A 67 -5.16 -15.24 -3.40
CA THR A 67 -5.69 -13.92 -3.00
C THR A 67 -6.63 -13.38 -4.08
N CYS A 68 -6.29 -13.58 -5.36
CA CYS A 68 -7.16 -13.17 -6.47
C CYS A 68 -8.54 -13.84 -6.42
N ALA A 69 -8.61 -15.15 -6.14
CA ALA A 69 -9.87 -15.86 -5.96
C ALA A 69 -10.68 -15.26 -4.81
N ALA A 70 -10.06 -15.07 -3.63
CA ALA A 70 -10.74 -14.51 -2.47
C ALA A 70 -11.30 -13.09 -2.71
N LEU A 71 -10.59 -12.25 -3.47
CA LEU A 71 -11.06 -10.91 -3.85
C LEU A 71 -12.24 -10.98 -4.83
N ASN A 72 -12.13 -11.81 -5.89
CA ASN A 72 -13.20 -11.97 -6.87
C ASN A 72 -14.46 -12.57 -6.24
N ASP A 73 -14.33 -13.57 -5.37
CA ASP A 73 -15.45 -14.17 -4.63
C ASP A 73 -16.17 -13.14 -3.73
N ALA A 74 -15.44 -12.12 -3.26
CA ALA A 74 -15.99 -11.00 -2.50
C ALA A 74 -16.50 -9.85 -3.38
N GLY A 75 -16.55 -10.03 -4.71
CA GLY A 75 -16.99 -9.00 -5.66
C GLY A 75 -16.02 -7.85 -5.86
N VAL A 76 -14.72 -8.06 -5.56
CA VAL A 76 -13.65 -7.08 -5.82
C VAL A 76 -12.85 -7.54 -7.04
N PRO A 77 -12.96 -6.87 -8.20
CA PRO A 77 -12.29 -7.28 -9.43
C PRO A 77 -10.77 -7.35 -9.25
N CYS A 78 -10.19 -8.51 -9.55
CA CYS A 78 -8.76 -8.74 -9.44
C CYS A 78 -8.26 -9.62 -10.59
N ARG A 79 -7.20 -9.21 -11.27
CA ARG A 79 -6.55 -9.97 -12.33
C ARG A 79 -5.45 -10.86 -11.75
N LYS A 80 -5.43 -12.11 -12.18
CA LYS A 80 -4.40 -13.07 -11.74
C LYS A 80 -3.06 -12.77 -12.41
N ILE A 81 -1.97 -12.90 -11.62
CA ILE A 81 -0.58 -12.96 -12.09
C ILE A 81 0.09 -14.20 -11.53
N ASN A 82 1.08 -14.75 -12.26
CA ASN A 82 1.79 -15.94 -11.83
C ASN A 82 2.63 -15.69 -10.57
N LYS A 83 2.75 -16.71 -9.71
CA LYS A 83 3.79 -16.73 -8.67
C LYS A 83 5.17 -16.81 -9.33
N ILE A 84 6.22 -16.44 -8.59
CA ILE A 84 7.60 -16.50 -9.10
C ILE A 84 7.96 -17.91 -9.58
N GLN A 85 7.48 -18.94 -8.88
CA GLN A 85 7.75 -20.35 -9.19
C GLN A 85 6.87 -20.92 -10.32
N GLU A 86 5.79 -20.25 -10.69
CA GLU A 86 4.86 -20.67 -11.75
C GLU A 86 5.36 -20.24 -13.15
N GLY A 87 6.44 -19.45 -13.23
CA GLY A 87 7.02 -19.00 -14.49
C GLY A 87 6.81 -17.50 -14.76
N ARG A 88 7.03 -17.12 -16.00
CA ARG A 88 6.94 -15.72 -16.46
C ARG A 88 5.76 -15.53 -17.44
N PRO A 89 5.14 -14.34 -17.49
CA PRO A 89 5.41 -13.17 -16.65
C PRO A 89 4.89 -13.33 -15.22
N ASN A 90 5.62 -12.80 -14.25
CA ASN A 90 5.26 -12.83 -12.83
C ASN A 90 5.45 -11.45 -12.19
N ILE A 91 5.23 -11.36 -10.88
CA ILE A 91 5.29 -10.06 -10.17
C ILE A 91 6.65 -9.37 -10.28
N ILE A 92 7.76 -10.11 -10.34
CA ILE A 92 9.09 -9.51 -10.51
C ILE A 92 9.22 -8.82 -11.86
N ASP A 93 8.65 -9.41 -12.91
CA ASP A 93 8.61 -8.80 -14.24
C ASP A 93 7.76 -7.53 -14.24
N ALA A 94 6.58 -7.59 -13.61
CA ALA A 94 5.69 -6.43 -13.49
C ALA A 94 6.33 -5.27 -12.72
N ILE A 95 7.08 -5.55 -11.64
CA ILE A 95 7.84 -4.55 -10.88
C ILE A 95 8.93 -3.92 -11.76
N LYS A 96 9.75 -4.73 -12.42
CA LYS A 96 10.85 -4.26 -13.29
C LYS A 96 10.36 -3.41 -14.47
N ASN A 97 9.20 -3.75 -14.98
CA ASN A 97 8.55 -3.04 -16.09
C ASN A 97 7.70 -1.84 -15.62
N GLN A 98 7.77 -1.46 -14.33
CA GLN A 98 7.01 -0.35 -13.73
C GLN A 98 5.50 -0.45 -13.94
N GLN A 99 4.97 -1.66 -14.08
CA GLN A 99 3.56 -1.93 -14.26
C GLN A 99 2.75 -1.95 -12.95
N VAL A 100 3.44 -1.83 -11.79
CA VAL A 100 2.83 -1.82 -10.46
C VAL A 100 3.31 -0.59 -9.70
N GLN A 101 2.38 0.14 -9.08
CA GLN A 101 2.65 1.38 -8.36
C GLN A 101 2.59 1.24 -6.84
N LEU A 102 1.98 0.17 -6.33
CA LEU A 102 1.92 -0.13 -4.90
C LEU A 102 1.90 -1.65 -4.70
N LEU A 103 2.64 -2.12 -3.71
CA LEU A 103 2.57 -3.51 -3.27
C LEU A 103 2.00 -3.61 -1.86
N ILE A 104 1.04 -4.51 -1.66
CA ILE A 104 0.54 -4.95 -0.36
C ILE A 104 0.88 -6.44 -0.25
N ASN A 105 1.86 -6.77 0.58
CA ASN A 105 2.34 -8.15 0.69
C ASN A 105 2.58 -8.54 2.16
N THR A 106 1.62 -9.27 2.75
CA THR A 106 1.81 -9.79 4.12
C THR A 106 2.57 -11.11 4.06
N PRO A 107 3.78 -11.18 4.65
CA PRO A 107 4.65 -12.35 4.47
C PRO A 107 4.17 -13.55 5.27
N THR A 108 4.25 -14.73 4.67
CA THR A 108 4.08 -16.03 5.35
C THR A 108 5.41 -16.49 5.96
N HIS A 109 6.51 -16.27 5.24
CA HIS A 109 7.85 -16.67 5.64
C HIS A 109 8.77 -15.45 5.72
N LYS A 110 9.77 -15.52 6.61
CA LYS A 110 10.78 -14.48 6.78
C LYS A 110 12.08 -14.91 6.15
N GLY A 111 12.78 -14.01 5.48
CA GLY A 111 14.11 -14.23 4.94
C GLY A 111 14.28 -13.65 3.52
N PRO A 112 15.52 -13.31 3.13
CA PRO A 112 15.78 -12.67 1.84
C PRO A 112 15.60 -13.61 0.64
N THR A 113 15.69 -14.92 0.84
CA THR A 113 15.59 -15.96 -0.20
C THR A 113 14.17 -16.40 -0.48
N THR A 114 13.20 -16.00 0.35
CA THR A 114 11.77 -16.28 0.14
C THR A 114 11.21 -15.46 -1.03
N ASP A 115 10.09 -15.87 -1.61
CA ASP A 115 9.41 -15.10 -2.65
C ASP A 115 9.05 -13.70 -2.15
N GLU A 116 8.57 -13.59 -0.91
CA GLU A 116 8.26 -12.31 -0.26
C GLU A 116 9.52 -11.43 -0.09
N GLY A 117 10.66 -12.03 0.26
CA GLY A 117 11.94 -11.33 0.35
C GLY A 117 12.39 -10.81 -1.02
N ARG A 118 12.27 -11.61 -2.07
CA ARG A 118 12.59 -11.23 -3.45
C ARG A 118 11.68 -10.11 -3.97
N ILE A 119 10.37 -10.20 -3.70
CA ILE A 119 9.40 -9.16 -4.06
C ILE A 119 9.74 -7.86 -3.35
N ARG A 120 10.04 -7.90 -2.05
CA ARG A 120 10.44 -6.72 -1.26
C ARG A 120 11.71 -6.08 -1.82
N SER A 121 12.73 -6.86 -2.08
CA SER A 121 13.99 -6.36 -2.65
C SER A 121 13.75 -5.71 -4.01
N ALA A 122 12.95 -6.33 -4.87
CA ALA A 122 12.60 -5.76 -6.16
C ALA A 122 11.82 -4.45 -6.03
N ALA A 123 10.86 -4.36 -5.10
CA ALA A 123 10.09 -3.16 -4.84
C ALA A 123 10.98 -1.99 -4.38
N VAL A 124 11.86 -2.24 -3.41
CA VAL A 124 12.80 -1.22 -2.89
C VAL A 124 13.74 -0.72 -4.00
N LEU A 125 14.33 -1.62 -4.78
CA LEU A 125 15.22 -1.26 -5.89
C LEU A 125 14.52 -0.42 -6.97
N ASN A 126 13.22 -0.63 -7.18
CA ASN A 126 12.43 0.11 -8.16
C ASN A 126 11.62 1.26 -7.53
N ARG A 127 11.87 1.60 -6.26
CA ARG A 127 11.22 2.67 -5.50
C ARG A 127 9.69 2.57 -5.48
N ILE A 128 9.16 1.35 -5.49
CA ILE A 128 7.72 1.11 -5.38
C ILE A 128 7.37 0.96 -3.89
N PRO A 129 6.39 1.73 -3.38
CA PRO A 129 5.93 1.59 -2.00
C PRO A 129 5.47 0.16 -1.72
N ILE A 130 5.89 -0.38 -0.58
CA ILE A 130 5.47 -1.71 -0.13
C ILE A 130 4.92 -1.68 1.28
N ILE A 131 3.76 -2.29 1.48
CA ILE A 131 3.05 -2.39 2.75
C ILE A 131 2.99 -3.87 3.13
N THR A 132 3.38 -4.16 4.37
CA THR A 132 3.58 -5.55 4.82
C THR A 132 2.64 -5.98 5.95
N THR A 133 1.66 -5.15 6.30
CA THR A 133 0.67 -5.43 7.35
C THR A 133 -0.74 -5.06 6.89
N ILE A 134 -1.75 -5.72 7.46
CA ILE A 134 -3.16 -5.40 7.17
C ILE A 134 -3.51 -4.00 7.64
N THR A 135 -3.12 -3.61 8.86
CA THR A 135 -3.36 -2.26 9.38
C THR A 135 -2.71 -1.17 8.53
N GLY A 136 -1.50 -1.45 7.99
CA GLY A 136 -0.86 -0.56 7.01
C GLY A 136 -1.62 -0.48 5.69
N ALA A 137 -2.21 -1.60 5.23
CA ALA A 137 -3.02 -1.62 4.01
C ALA A 137 -4.33 -0.83 4.19
N GLU A 138 -4.98 -0.93 5.35
CA GLU A 138 -6.14 -0.12 5.72
C GLU A 138 -5.80 1.37 5.71
N ALA A 139 -4.73 1.75 6.42
CA ALA A 139 -4.27 3.13 6.46
C ALA A 139 -3.94 3.70 5.07
N ALA A 140 -3.29 2.89 4.22
CA ALA A 140 -2.96 3.30 2.86
C ALA A 140 -4.19 3.43 1.96
N ALA A 141 -5.15 2.51 2.06
CA ALA A 141 -6.39 2.58 1.31
C ALA A 141 -7.17 3.86 1.66
N ASP A 142 -7.32 4.14 2.96
CA ASP A 142 -8.01 5.35 3.44
C ASP A 142 -7.25 6.62 3.06
N ALA A 143 -5.92 6.59 3.11
CA ALA A 143 -5.08 7.70 2.67
C ALA A 143 -5.23 7.99 1.17
N ILE A 144 -5.22 6.96 0.31
CA ILE A 144 -5.44 7.10 -1.13
C ILE A 144 -6.82 7.74 -1.42
N VAL A 145 -7.87 7.25 -0.74
CA VAL A 145 -9.22 7.82 -0.88
C VAL A 145 -9.24 9.28 -0.49
N SER A 146 -8.67 9.63 0.68
CA SER A 146 -8.63 11.01 1.19
C SER A 146 -7.82 11.94 0.28
N LEU A 147 -6.67 11.48 -0.23
CA LEU A 147 -5.87 12.25 -1.18
C LEU A 147 -6.62 12.55 -2.49
N LYS A 148 -7.37 11.56 -3.00
CA LYS A 148 -8.18 11.73 -4.23
C LYS A 148 -9.35 12.69 -4.06
N GLN A 149 -9.86 12.83 -2.84
CA GLN A 149 -10.89 13.83 -2.51
C GLN A 149 -10.34 15.27 -2.48
N GLY A 150 -9.01 15.44 -2.53
CA GLY A 150 -8.37 16.75 -2.56
C GLY A 150 -8.46 17.57 -1.28
N GLN A 151 -8.93 16.99 -0.19
CA GLN A 151 -9.17 17.69 1.08
C GLN A 151 -7.96 17.65 2.02
N TRP A 152 -6.78 17.99 1.53
CA TRP A 152 -5.59 18.01 2.36
C TRP A 152 -4.72 19.23 2.07
N THR A 153 -4.07 19.75 3.13
CA THR A 153 -3.20 20.92 3.05
C THR A 153 -1.95 20.71 3.90
N VAL A 154 -0.89 21.44 3.59
CA VAL A 154 0.29 21.53 4.44
C VAL A 154 0.18 22.81 5.25
N LYS A 155 0.39 22.71 6.57
CA LYS A 155 0.35 23.82 7.52
C LYS A 155 1.63 23.84 8.36
N PRO A 156 2.05 25.01 8.84
CA PRO A 156 3.07 25.08 9.91
C PRO A 156 2.62 24.31 11.16
N ILE A 157 3.56 23.67 11.84
CA ILE A 157 3.24 22.89 13.06
C ILE A 157 2.62 23.76 14.16
N GLN A 158 2.96 25.04 14.19
CA GLN A 158 2.41 26.03 15.14
C GLN A 158 0.89 26.19 14.99
N ASP A 159 0.36 26.06 13.77
CA ASP A 159 -1.08 26.19 13.51
C ASP A 159 -1.86 25.01 14.10
N TYR A 160 -1.26 23.81 14.15
CA TYR A 160 -1.86 22.67 14.85
C TYR A 160 -1.94 22.90 16.36
N TYR A 161 -0.90 23.50 16.97
CA TYR A 161 -0.91 23.83 18.39
C TYR A 161 -1.91 24.93 18.75
N ALA A 162 -2.12 25.90 17.88
CA ALA A 162 -3.10 26.96 18.10
C ALA A 162 -4.52 26.41 18.15
N GLN A 163 -4.85 25.39 17.33
CA GLN A 163 -6.15 24.73 17.34
C GLN A 163 -6.43 23.92 18.61
N LEU A 164 -5.38 23.37 19.26
CA LEU A 164 -5.52 22.61 20.51
C LEU A 164 -5.74 23.49 21.75
N LYS A 165 -5.47 24.78 21.65
CA LYS A 165 -5.62 25.76 22.76
C LYS A 165 -6.94 26.52 22.75
N GLN A 166 -7.81 26.26 21.77
CA GLN A 166 -9.16 26.82 21.79
C GLN A 166 -10.03 25.92 22.69
N PRO A 167 -10.68 26.49 23.76
CA PRO A 167 -11.48 25.74 24.70
C PRO A 167 -12.76 25.19 24.08
#